data_10c5f2f7316796fb37abfa03219f4c4f
#
_entry.id   10c5f2f7316796fb37abfa03219f4c4f
#
_cell.length_a   1.000
_cell.length_b   1.000
_cell.length_c   1.000
_cell.angle_alpha   90.00
_cell.angle_beta   90.00
_cell.angle_gamma   90.00
#
_symmetry.space_group_name_H-M   'P 1'
#
loop_
_entity.id
_entity.type
_entity.pdbx_description
1 polymer ?
#
loop_
_entity_poly.entity_id
_entity_poly.type
_entity_poly.pdbx_seq_one_letter_code
_entity_poly.pdbx_strand_id
1 'polypeptide(L)' 'MSDSIGTKEFAAKFGCKQNTVSEWCRKGLIPGANQDAPRSPWHIPKDAVPPSTWKGKGR' A
#
# COMPACT_ATOMS: atom_id res chain seq x y z
N MET A 1 12.28 -7.57 -13.61
CA MET A 1 11.87 -7.70 -12.32
C MET A 1 11.23 -6.50 -11.83
N SER A 2 10.20 -6.65 -11.14
CA SER A 2 9.41 -5.56 -10.64
C SER A 2 9.84 -5.21 -9.23
N ASP A 3 9.97 -3.94 -8.94
CA ASP A 3 10.27 -3.50 -7.60
C ASP A 3 9.01 -3.09 -6.87
N SER A 4 7.86 -3.50 -7.36
CA SER A 4 6.61 -3.14 -6.73
C SER A 4 5.93 -4.36 -6.12
N ILE A 5 5.07 -4.10 -5.16
CA ILE A 5 4.31 -5.15 -4.50
C ILE A 5 2.84 -4.76 -4.52
N GLY A 6 1.98 -5.71 -4.26
CA GLY A 6 0.55 -5.44 -4.22
C GLY A 6 0.09 -5.02 -2.85
N THR A 7 -1.17 -4.62 -2.77
CA THR A 7 -1.75 -4.20 -1.50
C THR A 7 -1.73 -5.33 -0.50
N LYS A 8 -1.96 -6.55 -0.95
CA LYS A 8 -1.98 -7.69 -0.05
C LYS A 8 -0.60 -7.89 0.58
N GLU A 9 0.43 -7.80 -0.24
CA GLU A 9 1.77 -7.99 0.25
C GLU A 9 2.19 -6.86 1.16
N PHE A 10 1.83 -5.63 0.81
CA PHE A 10 2.13 -4.48 1.64
C PHE A 10 1.43 -4.63 2.99
N ALA A 11 0.17 -5.05 2.98
CA ALA A 11 -0.58 -5.23 4.20
C ALA A 11 0.06 -6.28 5.10
N ALA A 12 0.50 -7.38 4.52
CA ALA A 12 1.15 -8.41 5.30
C ALA A 12 2.48 -7.93 5.86
N LYS A 13 3.18 -7.12 5.09
CA LYS A 13 4.48 -6.62 5.51
C LYS A 13 4.37 -5.73 6.74
N PHE A 14 3.32 -4.93 6.79
CA PHE A 14 3.15 -3.98 7.89
C PHE A 14 2.09 -4.42 8.91
N GLY A 15 1.45 -5.54 8.68
CA GLY A 15 0.47 -6.06 9.63
C GLY A 15 -0.83 -5.30 9.64
N CYS A 16 -1.26 -4.81 8.50
CA CYS A 16 -2.53 -4.11 8.40
C CYS A 16 -3.44 -4.83 7.42
N LYS A 17 -4.63 -4.30 7.24
CA LYS A 17 -5.60 -4.92 6.36
C LYS A 17 -5.40 -4.46 4.93
N GLN A 18 -5.70 -5.34 4.00
CA GLN A 18 -5.60 -5.01 2.59
C GLN A 18 -6.50 -3.84 2.24
N ASN A 19 -7.69 -3.78 2.83
CA ASN A 19 -8.60 -2.67 2.57
C ASN A 19 -8.00 -1.35 3.01
N THR A 20 -7.29 -1.34 4.12
CA THR A 20 -6.63 -0.14 4.61
C THR A 20 -5.58 0.33 3.61
N VAL A 21 -4.80 -0.60 3.09
CA VAL A 21 -3.77 -0.25 2.13
C VAL A 21 -4.40 0.31 0.86
N SER A 22 -5.47 -0.31 0.41
CA SER A 22 -6.17 0.20 -0.77
C SER A 22 -6.64 1.62 -0.57
N GLU A 23 -7.15 1.92 0.59
CA GLU A 23 -7.58 3.27 0.90
C GLU A 23 -6.43 4.25 0.87
N TRP A 24 -5.32 3.86 1.46
CA TRP A 24 -4.13 4.70 1.44
C TRP A 24 -3.71 5.00 0.00
N CYS A 25 -3.76 3.99 -0.86
CA CYS A 25 -3.38 4.18 -2.26
C CYS A 25 -4.34 5.16 -2.94
N ARG A 26 -5.62 5.00 -2.69
CA ARG A 26 -6.63 5.85 -3.32
C ARG A 26 -6.48 7.29 -2.88
N LYS A 27 -6.09 7.51 -1.65
CA LYS A 27 -5.93 8.85 -1.12
C LYS A 27 -4.57 9.43 -1.42
N GLY A 28 -3.69 8.65 -2.00
CA GLY A 28 -2.34 9.11 -2.32
C GLY A 28 -1.45 9.22 -1.10
N LEU A 29 -1.73 8.45 -0.08
CA LEU A 29 -0.94 8.50 1.15
C LEU A 29 0.34 7.69 1.05
N ILE A 30 0.41 6.77 0.11
CA ILE A 30 1.60 5.96 -0.07
C ILE A 30 2.38 6.50 -1.25
N PRO A 31 3.60 6.98 -1.04
CA PRO A 31 4.37 7.56 -2.13
C PRO A 31 4.70 6.52 -3.18
N GLY A 32 4.52 6.87 -4.42
CA GLY A 32 4.86 5.99 -5.52
C GLY A 32 3.83 4.94 -5.85
N ALA A 33 2.77 4.84 -5.07
CA ALA A 33 1.72 3.86 -5.36
C ALA A 33 0.90 4.32 -6.55
N ASN A 34 0.60 3.41 -7.45
CA ASN A 34 -0.22 3.74 -8.61
C ASN A 34 -0.89 2.49 -9.13
N GLN A 35 -1.81 2.66 -10.05
CA GLN A 35 -2.44 1.54 -10.74
C GLN A 35 -2.64 1.89 -12.18
N ASP A 36 -2.64 0.88 -13.02
CA ASP A 36 -2.73 1.09 -14.47
C ASP A 36 -4.13 1.48 -14.89
N ALA A 37 -5.12 1.00 -14.17
CA ALA A 37 -6.50 1.27 -14.50
C ALA A 37 -7.32 1.19 -13.24
N PRO A 38 -8.54 1.72 -13.23
CA PRO A 38 -9.33 1.73 -12.00
C PRO A 38 -9.54 0.37 -11.37
N ARG A 39 -9.54 -0.68 -12.17
CA ARG A 39 -9.75 -2.02 -11.65
C ARG A 39 -8.50 -2.84 -11.53
N SER A 40 -7.38 -2.26 -11.87
CA SER A 40 -6.12 -2.99 -11.81
C SER A 40 -5.59 -3.01 -10.39
N PRO A 41 -4.80 -4.00 -10.06
CA PRO A 41 -4.16 -4.02 -8.75
C PRO A 41 -3.23 -2.84 -8.60
N TRP A 42 -3.08 -2.38 -7.40
CA TRP A 42 -2.17 -1.29 -7.11
C TRP A 42 -0.73 -1.78 -7.17
N HIS A 43 0.14 -0.91 -7.62
CA HIS A 43 1.56 -1.17 -7.65
C HIS A 43 2.21 -0.26 -6.62
N ILE A 44 2.78 -0.84 -5.60
CA ILE A 44 3.38 -0.08 -4.50
C ILE A 44 4.87 -0.37 -4.49
N PRO A 45 5.72 0.65 -4.47
CA PRO A 45 7.16 0.39 -4.38
C PRO A 45 7.48 -0.44 -3.15
N LYS A 46 8.37 -1.37 -3.28
CA LYS A 46 8.70 -2.22 -2.14
C LYS A 46 9.32 -1.44 -1.00
N ASP A 47 9.87 -0.27 -1.29
CA ASP A 47 10.44 0.58 -0.24
C ASP A 47 9.42 1.52 0.36
N ALA A 48 8.19 1.52 -0.12
CA ALA A 48 7.19 2.45 0.37
C ALA A 48 6.88 2.18 1.83
N VAL A 49 6.50 3.22 2.53
CA VAL A 49 6.16 3.10 3.94
C VAL A 49 4.75 3.60 4.14
N PRO A 50 4.07 3.17 5.19
CA PRO A 50 2.71 3.64 5.45
C PRO A 50 2.72 5.12 5.84
N PRO A 51 1.56 5.77 5.76
CA PRO A 51 1.49 7.19 6.12
C PRO A 51 1.80 7.39 7.60
N SER A 52 2.32 8.54 7.90
CA SER A 52 2.72 8.84 9.27
C SER A 52 1.54 8.87 10.23
N THR A 53 0.33 9.01 9.71
CA THR A 53 -0.84 8.98 10.56
C THR A 53 -1.18 7.57 11.03
N TRP A 54 -0.60 6.56 10.42
CA TRP A 54 -0.84 5.20 10.81
C TRP A 54 -0.04 4.89 12.07
N LYS A 55 -0.71 4.36 13.04
CA LYS A 55 -0.08 4.12 14.33
C LYS A 55 0.55 2.76 14.46
N GLY A 56 0.60 2.06 13.38
CA GLY A 56 1.20 0.76 13.43
C GLY A 56 0.21 -0.28 13.89
N LYS A 57 0.59 -1.52 13.78
CA LYS A 57 -0.29 -2.59 14.10
C LYS A 57 -0.42 -2.76 15.59
N GLY A 58 0.37 -2.20 16.27
CA GLY A 58 0.27 -2.26 17.67
C GLY A 58 -0.99 -1.79 18.13
N ARG A 59 -1.21 -2.00 17.76
CA ARG A 59 -2.08 -1.75 18.37
C ARG A 59 -2.69 -2.23 18.27
#